data_3062ec054c65fbefd58c2b703b10b9ba
#
_entry.id   3062ec054c65fbefd58c2b703b10b9ba
#
_cell.length_a   1.000
_cell.length_b   1.000
_cell.length_c   1.000
_cell.angle_alpha   90.00
_cell.angle_beta   90.00
_cell.angle_gamma   90.00
#
_symmetry.space_group_name_H-M   'P 1'
#
loop_
_entity.id
_entity.type
_entity.pdbx_description
1 polymer ?
#
loop_
_entity_poly.entity_id
_entity_poly.type
_entity_poly.pdbx_seq_one_letter_code
_entity_poly.pdbx_strand_id
1 'polypeptide(L)'
;MNAPGQNIREVPAWLAVAFDEVGTKEIPGDGHNPRIVEYHQATSLKATSDEVPWCSSFANWVMKQVGIKGTGSAAARSWMTWCRPLTRPVYGCIVVMKRGKNPGAGHVGFYVASLGDNHIRVLGGNQSDAVTIATFR
;
A
#
# COMPACT_ATOMS: atom_id res chain seq x y z
N MET A 1 -24.21 13.45 -7.28
CA MET A 1 -23.99 13.91 -8.65
C MET A 1 -23.13 15.18 -8.65
N ASN A 2 -22.14 15.24 -9.51
CA ASN A 2 -21.23 16.39 -9.57
C ASN A 2 -21.87 17.57 -10.27
N ALA A 3 -21.69 18.77 -9.73
CA ALA A 3 -22.06 19.97 -10.45
C ALA A 3 -21.17 20.16 -11.68
N PRO A 4 -21.69 20.80 -12.74
CA PRO A 4 -20.86 21.09 -13.91
C PRO A 4 -19.60 21.86 -13.51
N GLY A 5 -18.45 21.41 -14.01
CA GLY A 5 -17.16 22.02 -13.71
C GLY A 5 -16.48 21.58 -12.43
N GLN A 6 -17.11 20.74 -11.64
CA GLN A 6 -16.47 20.15 -10.45
C GLN A 6 -15.69 18.91 -10.82
N ASN A 7 -14.41 18.86 -10.37
CA ASN A 7 -13.55 17.70 -10.45
C ASN A 7 -13.68 16.90 -9.17
N ILE A 8 -14.66 16.03 -9.07
CA ILE A 8 -14.77 15.12 -7.96
C ILE A 8 -14.20 13.77 -8.39
N ARG A 9 -13.13 13.36 -7.72
CA ARG A 9 -12.53 12.06 -7.99
C ARG A 9 -13.39 10.97 -7.39
N GLU A 10 -13.68 9.98 -8.18
CA GLU A 10 -14.20 8.74 -7.65
C GLU A 10 -13.08 7.99 -6.97
N VAL A 11 -13.33 7.48 -5.78
CA VAL A 11 -12.36 6.69 -5.05
C VAL A 11 -12.43 5.26 -5.59
N PRO A 12 -11.33 4.72 -6.15
CA PRO A 12 -11.31 3.32 -6.53
C PRO A 12 -11.68 2.42 -5.35
N ALA A 13 -12.37 1.32 -5.61
CA ALA A 13 -12.84 0.43 -4.57
C ALA A 13 -11.71 -0.04 -3.63
N TRP A 14 -10.56 -0.39 -4.21
CA TRP A 14 -9.42 -0.82 -3.40
C TRP A 14 -8.86 0.31 -2.53
N LEU A 15 -8.87 1.54 -3.04
CA LEU A 15 -8.36 2.67 -2.26
C LEU A 15 -9.30 3.00 -1.10
N ALA A 16 -10.61 2.85 -1.28
CA ALA A 16 -11.57 3.01 -0.19
C ALA A 16 -11.31 2.00 0.92
N VAL A 17 -11.05 0.74 0.57
CA VAL A 17 -10.66 -0.28 1.55
C VAL A 17 -9.39 0.14 2.29
N ALA A 18 -8.39 0.62 1.56
CA ALA A 18 -7.13 1.05 2.16
C ALA A 18 -7.33 2.24 3.12
N PHE A 19 -8.16 3.22 2.74
CA PHE A 19 -8.47 4.35 3.63
C PHE A 19 -9.08 3.90 4.94
N ASP A 20 -9.95 2.90 4.91
CA ASP A 20 -10.60 2.39 6.12
C ASP A 20 -9.62 1.74 7.09
N GLU A 21 -8.44 1.33 6.60
CA GLU A 21 -7.41 0.70 7.44
C GLU A 21 -6.43 1.70 8.02
N VAL A 22 -6.48 2.97 7.63
CA VAL A 22 -5.58 4.00 8.17
C VAL A 22 -5.70 4.04 9.69
N GLY A 23 -4.57 4.00 10.37
CA GLY A 23 -4.51 3.95 11.84
C GLY A 23 -4.18 2.57 12.38
N THR A 24 -4.27 1.50 11.58
CA THR A 24 -3.80 0.18 11.98
C THR A 24 -2.29 0.24 12.19
N LYS A 25 -1.80 -0.20 13.34
CA LYS A 25 -0.37 -0.08 13.68
C LYS A 25 0.13 -1.31 14.44
N GLU A 26 1.45 -1.51 14.37
CA GLU A 26 2.11 -2.57 15.12
C GLU A 26 1.93 -2.37 16.61
N ILE A 27 1.92 -3.48 17.34
CA ILE A 27 1.91 -3.46 18.79
C ILE A 27 3.37 -3.56 19.26
N PRO A 28 3.87 -2.58 20.04
CA PRO A 28 5.25 -2.64 20.54
C PRO A 28 5.48 -3.86 21.44
N GLY A 29 6.72 -4.34 21.43
CA GLY A 29 7.13 -5.45 22.29
C GLY A 29 6.76 -6.80 21.72
N ASP A 30 6.33 -7.72 22.60
CA ASP A 30 6.05 -9.11 22.21
C ASP A 30 4.65 -9.31 21.62
N GLY A 31 3.83 -8.26 21.59
CA GLY A 31 2.49 -8.34 21.03
C GLY A 31 2.52 -8.25 19.50
N HIS A 32 1.46 -8.76 18.88
CA HIS A 32 1.28 -8.66 17.43
C HIS A 32 -0.14 -8.22 17.14
N ASN A 33 -0.30 -7.20 16.27
CA ASN A 33 -1.62 -6.75 15.85
C ASN A 33 -2.25 -7.83 14.98
N PRO A 34 -3.39 -8.43 15.38
CA PRO A 34 -4.04 -9.48 14.59
C PRO A 34 -4.41 -9.03 13.17
N ARG A 35 -4.74 -7.75 12.98
CA ARG A 35 -5.07 -7.23 11.65
C ARG A 35 -3.84 -7.29 10.74
N ILE A 36 -2.66 -6.94 11.23
CA ILE A 36 -1.43 -6.99 10.44
C ILE A 36 -1.07 -8.44 10.10
N VAL A 37 -1.24 -9.34 11.06
CA VAL A 37 -1.07 -10.77 10.79
C VAL A 37 -2.06 -11.24 9.72
N GLU A 38 -3.29 -10.71 9.73
CA GLU A 38 -4.28 -11.00 8.70
C GLU A 38 -3.79 -10.52 7.32
N TYR A 39 -3.17 -9.34 7.23
CA TYR A 39 -2.59 -8.86 5.97
C TYR A 39 -1.59 -9.88 5.41
N HIS A 40 -0.74 -10.43 6.29
CA HIS A 40 0.27 -11.41 5.88
C HIS A 40 -0.33 -12.68 5.28
N GLN A 41 -1.55 -13.03 5.63
CA GLN A 41 -2.21 -14.22 5.09
C GLN A 41 -2.54 -14.08 3.60
N ALA A 42 -2.50 -12.86 3.06
CA ALA A 42 -2.68 -12.61 1.64
C ALA A 42 -1.42 -12.87 0.82
N THR A 43 -0.32 -13.27 1.44
CA THR A 43 0.95 -13.59 0.76
C THR A 43 1.35 -15.04 1.02
N SER A 44 2.22 -15.56 0.15
CA SER A 44 2.73 -16.92 0.29
C SER A 44 3.62 -17.09 1.53
N LEU A 45 4.23 -16.01 2.02
CA LEU A 45 5.06 -16.06 3.23
C LEU A 45 4.23 -16.36 4.48
N LYS A 46 3.02 -15.83 4.55
CA LYS A 46 2.08 -16.02 5.67
C LYS A 46 2.75 -15.79 7.02
N ALA A 47 3.47 -14.66 7.15
CA ALA A 47 4.14 -14.30 8.37
C ALA A 47 3.16 -14.16 9.53
N THR A 48 3.63 -14.48 10.74
CA THR A 48 2.81 -14.48 11.95
C THR A 48 3.16 -13.35 12.92
N SER A 49 4.08 -12.46 12.51
CA SER A 49 4.54 -11.34 13.31
C SER A 49 4.27 -10.02 12.60
N ASP A 50 3.83 -9.00 13.34
CA ASP A 50 3.67 -7.66 12.79
C ASP A 50 5.02 -6.93 12.61
N GLU A 51 6.13 -7.52 13.09
CA GLU A 51 7.48 -6.98 12.88
C GLU A 51 8.07 -7.33 11.51
N VAL A 52 7.56 -8.36 10.84
CA VAL A 52 7.95 -8.68 9.47
C VAL A 52 7.44 -7.56 8.55
N PRO A 53 8.28 -7.00 7.65
CA PRO A 53 7.81 -5.93 6.76
C PRO A 53 6.52 -6.30 6.04
N TRP A 54 5.54 -5.41 6.07
CA TRP A 54 4.18 -5.77 5.67
C TRP A 54 3.53 -4.82 4.65
N CYS A 55 4.33 -3.99 3.98
CA CYS A 55 3.76 -3.08 2.96
C CYS A 55 3.12 -3.86 1.79
N SER A 56 3.78 -4.91 1.31
CA SER A 56 3.23 -5.74 0.24
C SER A 56 2.10 -6.65 0.74
N SER A 57 2.21 -7.14 1.96
CA SER A 57 1.13 -7.90 2.60
C SER A 57 -0.15 -7.07 2.65
N PHE A 58 -0.05 -5.82 3.07
CA PHE A 58 -1.17 -4.90 3.11
C PHE A 58 -1.77 -4.69 1.71
N ALA A 59 -0.91 -4.40 0.72
CA ALA A 59 -1.39 -4.17 -0.65
C ALA A 59 -2.12 -5.41 -1.21
N ASN A 60 -1.58 -6.60 -0.97
CA ASN A 60 -2.22 -7.85 -1.39
C ASN A 60 -3.57 -8.06 -0.69
N TRP A 61 -3.61 -7.79 0.62
CA TRP A 61 -4.85 -7.92 1.39
C TRP A 61 -5.93 -6.96 0.87
N VAL A 62 -5.55 -5.70 0.60
CA VAL A 62 -6.48 -4.70 0.08
C VAL A 62 -7.08 -5.16 -1.24
N MET A 63 -6.24 -5.61 -2.18
CA MET A 63 -6.71 -6.07 -3.49
C MET A 63 -7.64 -7.27 -3.35
N LYS A 64 -7.32 -8.18 -2.43
CA LYS A 64 -8.16 -9.36 -2.17
C LYS A 64 -9.56 -8.95 -1.72
N GLN A 65 -9.68 -7.89 -0.92
CA GLN A 65 -10.99 -7.44 -0.42
C GLN A 65 -11.92 -7.01 -1.55
N VAL A 66 -11.38 -6.57 -2.67
CA VAL A 66 -12.19 -6.14 -3.83
C VAL A 66 -12.18 -7.18 -4.97
N GLY A 67 -11.72 -8.39 -4.69
CA GLY A 67 -11.74 -9.48 -5.67
C GLY A 67 -10.65 -9.38 -6.73
N ILE A 68 -9.61 -8.58 -6.51
CA ILE A 68 -8.48 -8.46 -7.44
C ILE A 68 -7.33 -9.30 -6.92
N LYS A 69 -6.78 -10.15 -7.79
CA LYS A 69 -5.62 -10.94 -7.44
C LYS A 69 -4.37 -10.07 -7.47
N GLY A 70 -3.72 -9.92 -6.33
CA GLY A 70 -2.44 -9.22 -6.23
C GLY A 70 -1.28 -10.13 -6.63
N THR A 71 -0.07 -9.77 -6.18
CA THR A 71 1.13 -10.55 -6.50
C THR A 71 1.25 -11.84 -5.68
N GLY A 72 0.59 -11.88 -4.51
CA GLY A 72 0.75 -12.99 -3.57
C GLY A 72 2.11 -13.05 -2.90
N SER A 73 2.99 -12.08 -3.15
CA SER A 73 4.34 -12.05 -2.62
C SER A 73 4.49 -11.00 -1.52
N ALA A 74 5.26 -11.31 -0.48
CA ALA A 74 5.58 -10.36 0.57
C ALA A 74 6.62 -9.32 0.12
N ALA A 75 7.23 -9.48 -1.04
CA ALA A 75 8.23 -8.55 -1.55
C ALA A 75 7.58 -7.36 -2.23
N ALA A 76 7.94 -6.14 -1.79
CA ALA A 76 7.40 -4.91 -2.39
C ALA A 76 7.67 -4.84 -3.89
N ARG A 77 8.86 -5.27 -4.32
CA ARG A 77 9.25 -5.22 -5.74
C ARG A 77 8.49 -6.21 -6.62
N SER A 78 7.76 -7.16 -6.04
CA SER A 78 6.89 -8.04 -6.83
C SER A 78 5.85 -7.24 -7.62
N TRP A 79 5.52 -6.04 -7.16
CA TRP A 79 4.53 -5.20 -7.80
C TRP A 79 5.05 -4.49 -9.05
N MET A 80 6.37 -4.50 -9.28
CA MET A 80 6.96 -3.85 -10.46
C MET A 80 6.53 -4.50 -11.78
N THR A 81 6.22 -5.78 -11.75
CA THR A 81 5.79 -6.53 -12.94
C THR A 81 4.31 -6.91 -12.89
N TRP A 82 3.60 -6.40 -11.89
CA TRP A 82 2.18 -6.64 -11.74
C TRP A 82 1.42 -5.61 -12.54
N CYS A 83 0.54 -6.07 -13.42
CA CYS A 83 -0.24 -5.19 -14.27
C CYS A 83 0.63 -4.34 -15.20
N ARG A 84 0.06 -3.36 -15.85
CA ARG A 84 0.73 -2.52 -16.85
C ARG A 84 1.39 -1.31 -16.20
N PRO A 85 2.65 -0.99 -16.53
CA PRO A 85 3.26 0.25 -16.02
C PRO A 85 2.55 1.48 -16.58
N LEU A 86 2.46 2.51 -15.75
CA LEU A 86 1.87 3.79 -16.13
C LEU A 86 2.96 4.82 -16.37
N THR A 87 2.74 5.71 -17.32
CA THR A 87 3.67 6.83 -17.58
C THR A 87 3.43 7.99 -16.66
N ARG A 88 2.24 8.06 -16.05
CA ARG A 88 1.86 9.09 -15.08
C ARG A 88 1.14 8.43 -13.92
N PRO A 89 1.32 8.93 -12.69
CA PRO A 89 0.55 8.42 -11.57
C PRO A 89 -0.94 8.73 -11.75
N VAL A 90 -1.75 7.76 -11.38
CA VAL A 90 -3.21 7.86 -11.37
C VAL A 90 -3.69 7.61 -9.94
N TYR A 91 -4.68 8.35 -9.50
CA TYR A 91 -5.23 8.23 -8.15
C TYR A 91 -5.55 6.76 -7.83
N GLY A 92 -4.94 6.25 -6.78
CA GLY A 92 -5.11 4.85 -6.34
C GLY A 92 -4.19 3.85 -7.04
N CYS A 93 -3.33 4.26 -7.98
CA CYS A 93 -2.42 3.31 -8.62
C CYS A 93 -1.37 2.80 -7.65
N ILE A 94 -0.82 1.64 -7.97
CA ILE A 94 0.30 1.07 -7.21
C ILE A 94 1.56 1.88 -7.49
N VAL A 95 2.28 2.21 -6.43
CA VAL A 95 3.59 2.87 -6.49
C VAL A 95 4.60 1.97 -5.83
N VAL A 96 5.70 1.68 -6.52
CA VAL A 96 6.83 0.94 -5.96
C VAL A 96 8.02 1.87 -5.88
N MET A 97 8.62 1.97 -4.70
CA MET A 97 9.72 2.88 -4.43
C MET A 97 10.95 2.10 -3.99
N LYS A 98 12.11 2.62 -4.34
CA LYS A 98 13.38 2.09 -3.85
C LYS A 98 13.52 2.39 -2.36
N ARG A 99 14.16 1.49 -1.65
CA ARG A 99 14.49 1.70 -0.24
C ARG A 99 15.99 1.44 -0.09
N GLY A 100 16.77 2.51 0.10
CA GLY A 100 18.21 2.43 0.21
C GLY A 100 18.87 1.93 -1.06
N LYS A 101 20.08 1.38 -0.93
CA LYS A 101 20.89 0.90 -2.05
C LYS A 101 20.70 -0.59 -2.35
N ASN A 102 20.02 -1.31 -1.47
CA ASN A 102 19.79 -2.74 -1.67
C ASN A 102 18.76 -2.95 -2.79
N PRO A 103 19.12 -3.61 -3.90
CA PRO A 103 18.18 -3.82 -5.01
C PRO A 103 16.99 -4.71 -4.63
N GLY A 104 17.10 -5.50 -3.56
CA GLY A 104 15.99 -6.32 -3.06
C GLY A 104 15.03 -5.56 -2.15
N ALA A 105 15.45 -4.39 -1.63
CA ALA A 105 14.62 -3.60 -0.74
C ALA A 105 13.71 -2.66 -1.54
N GLY A 106 12.53 -2.39 -1.00
CA GLY A 106 11.58 -1.49 -1.63
C GLY A 106 10.39 -1.23 -0.74
N HIS A 107 9.52 -0.35 -1.21
CA HIS A 107 8.26 -0.05 -0.56
C HIS A 107 7.16 0.01 -1.60
N VAL A 108 5.98 -0.43 -1.25
CA VAL A 108 4.81 -0.39 -2.13
C VAL A 108 3.64 0.25 -1.40
N GLY A 109 2.87 1.05 -2.11
CA GLY A 109 1.67 1.67 -1.60
C GLY A 109 0.78 2.16 -2.73
N PHE A 110 -0.23 2.93 -2.36
CA PHE A 110 -1.22 3.47 -3.30
C PHE A 110 -1.02 4.97 -3.44
N TYR A 111 -0.94 5.45 -4.66
CA TYR A 111 -0.77 6.87 -4.96
C TYR A 111 -2.02 7.66 -4.57
N VAL A 112 -1.82 8.73 -3.81
CA VAL A 112 -2.92 9.60 -3.38
C VAL A 112 -2.84 10.97 -4.06
N ALA A 113 -1.67 11.60 -4.06
CA ALA A 113 -1.54 12.95 -4.61
C ALA A 113 -0.09 13.31 -4.91
N SER A 114 0.08 14.26 -5.83
CA SER A 114 1.38 14.93 -6.03
C SER A 114 1.37 16.25 -5.26
N LEU A 115 2.50 16.56 -4.62
CA LEU A 115 2.64 17.76 -3.78
C LEU A 115 3.53 18.85 -4.39
N GLY A 116 4.12 18.58 -5.55
CA GLY A 116 5.17 19.45 -6.11
C GLY A 116 6.54 19.09 -5.54
N ASP A 117 7.61 19.69 -6.09
CA ASP A 117 9.00 19.43 -5.68
C ASP A 117 9.36 17.94 -5.67
N ASN A 118 8.77 17.18 -6.59
CA ASN A 118 8.99 15.72 -6.70
C ASN A 118 8.55 14.94 -5.46
N HIS A 119 7.58 15.46 -4.71
CA HIS A 119 7.00 14.75 -3.58
C HIS A 119 5.62 14.20 -3.93
N ILE A 120 5.32 13.02 -3.41
CA ILE A 120 4.01 12.40 -3.55
C ILE A 120 3.49 11.95 -2.19
N ARG A 121 2.18 11.85 -2.08
CA ARG A 121 1.53 11.22 -0.94
C ARG A 121 1.13 9.80 -1.31
N VAL A 122 1.46 8.87 -0.41
CA VAL A 122 1.20 7.44 -0.61
C VAL A 122 0.50 6.89 0.62
N LEU A 123 -0.60 6.18 0.39
CA LEU A 123 -1.27 5.40 1.43
C LEU A 123 -0.67 4.00 1.39
N GLY A 124 -0.07 3.57 2.47
CA GLY A 124 0.56 2.26 2.51
C GLY A 124 0.65 1.70 3.91
N GLY A 125 0.89 0.39 3.96
CA GLY A 125 1.19 -0.30 5.19
C GLY A 125 2.66 -0.19 5.54
N ASN A 126 2.97 -0.40 6.80
CA ASN A 126 4.34 -0.35 7.31
C ASN A 126 5.04 0.98 7.05
N GLN A 127 4.30 2.07 7.11
CA GLN A 127 4.80 3.43 7.06
C GLN A 127 4.80 3.97 8.47
N SER A 128 5.98 4.07 9.09
CA SER A 128 6.14 4.31 10.54
C SER A 128 5.37 3.25 11.34
N ASP A 129 5.52 2.00 10.93
CA ASP A 129 4.91 0.82 11.59
C ASP A 129 3.38 0.87 11.63
N ALA A 130 2.76 1.56 10.69
CA ALA A 130 1.31 1.74 10.64
C ALA A 130 0.81 1.86 9.19
N VAL A 131 -0.49 1.74 9.02
CA VAL A 131 -1.15 2.17 7.78
C VAL A 131 -1.36 3.68 7.89
N THR A 132 -0.70 4.40 7.02
CA THR A 132 -0.76 5.87 7.01
C THR A 132 -0.79 6.43 5.60
N ILE A 133 -1.07 7.73 5.51
CA ILE A 133 -0.80 8.50 4.30
C ILE A 133 0.47 9.29 4.59
N ALA A 134 1.55 8.98 3.87
CA ALA A 134 2.85 9.59 4.12
C ALA A 134 3.39 10.26 2.86
N THR A 135 4.32 11.19 3.06
CA THR A 135 4.97 11.91 1.97
C THR A 135 6.28 11.25 1.61
N PHE A 136 6.49 11.01 0.33
CA PHE A 136 7.73 10.45 -0.22
C PHE A 136 8.27 11.34 -1.33
N ARG A 137 9.55 11.24 -1.57
CA ARG A 137 10.23 11.98 -2.61
C ARG A 137 10.43 11.16 -3.87
#